data_c23424d11216bf13d780ef0deb0ac387
#
_entry.id   c23424d11216bf13d780ef0deb0ac387
#
_cell.length_a   1.000
_cell.length_b   1.000
_cell.length_c   1.000
_cell.angle_alpha   90.00
_cell.angle_beta   90.00
_cell.angle_gamma   90.00
#
_symmetry.space_group_name_H-M   'P 1'
#
loop_
_entity.id
_entity.type
_entity.pdbx_description
1 polymer ?
#
loop_
_entity_poly.entity_id
_entity_poly.type
_entity_poly.pdbx_seq_one_letter_code
_entity_poly.pdbx_strand_id
1 'polypeptide(L)'
;ASSCKDSGRMPENFDYGKVENSVYKNNFFGFELPIPADWVVQDTEQMKKISEEGQKIISEHNEELGEKIKASEVRSAMLLSVFRYKDDSVVGQFNPSFGIAVENLGTFSSIKTPEDYLQQAKSLMLKSGIDYKFPIGFVPVKIGNKNFTVMELTAIYKGNVEVGQMYYCILDKGFAVSIVISFGTDEQREQLRHIISNIRFN
;
A
#
# COMPACT_ATOMS: atom_id res chain seq x y z
N ALA A 1 25.54 9.77 26.36
CA ALA A 1 24.84 9.78 25.08
C ALA A 1 24.00 8.52 24.98
N SER A 2 22.70 8.63 25.29
CA SER A 2 21.74 7.52 25.15
C SER A 2 21.52 7.32 23.64
N SER A 3 22.08 6.26 23.10
CA SER A 3 21.73 5.75 21.79
C SER A 3 20.28 5.26 21.89
N CYS A 4 19.33 6.07 21.46
CA CYS A 4 17.98 5.59 21.18
C CYS A 4 18.13 4.53 20.08
N LYS A 5 18.01 3.26 20.46
CA LYS A 5 17.84 2.17 19.49
C LYS A 5 16.57 2.50 18.72
N ASP A 6 16.70 2.76 17.43
CA ASP A 6 15.54 2.89 16.56
C ASP A 6 14.78 1.56 16.62
N SER A 7 13.67 1.58 17.33
CA SER A 7 12.85 0.40 17.60
C SER A 7 12.02 -0.03 16.37
N GLY A 8 12.21 0.63 15.24
CA GLY A 8 11.38 0.44 14.04
C GLY A 8 9.96 0.98 14.19
N ARG A 9 9.62 1.67 15.28
CA ARG A 9 8.31 2.31 15.44
C ARG A 9 8.18 3.54 14.55
N MET A 10 6.95 3.90 14.20
CA MET A 10 6.71 5.20 13.56
C MET A 10 7.19 6.34 14.48
N PRO A 11 7.91 7.33 13.93
CA PRO A 11 8.34 8.50 14.72
C PRO A 11 7.13 9.27 15.29
N GLU A 12 7.26 9.83 16.48
CA GLU A 12 6.16 10.58 17.15
C GLU A 12 5.66 11.78 16.33
N ASN A 13 6.56 12.45 15.62
CA ASN A 13 6.23 13.61 14.78
C ASN A 13 6.37 13.29 13.29
N PHE A 14 5.95 12.07 12.90
CA PHE A 14 6.04 11.66 11.50
C PHE A 14 5.08 12.47 10.62
N ASP A 15 5.55 12.91 9.45
CA ASP A 15 4.73 13.60 8.47
C ASP A 15 3.89 12.59 7.66
N TYR A 16 2.62 12.50 7.99
CA TYR A 16 1.66 11.66 7.26
C TYR A 16 1.23 12.27 5.93
N GLY A 17 1.70 13.48 5.63
CA GLY A 17 1.25 14.23 4.47
C GLY A 17 -0.17 14.77 4.62
N LYS A 18 -0.63 15.44 3.60
CA LYS A 18 -1.98 16.02 3.55
C LYS A 18 -2.47 16.17 2.11
N VAL A 19 -3.79 16.21 1.96
CA VAL A 19 -4.45 16.54 0.70
C VAL A 19 -4.91 17.98 0.72
N GLU A 20 -4.41 18.78 -0.19
CA GLU A 20 -4.82 20.17 -0.41
C GLU A 20 -5.02 20.41 -1.89
N ASN A 21 -6.14 21.01 -2.26
CA ASN A 21 -6.49 21.32 -3.66
C ASN A 21 -6.34 20.08 -4.60
N SER A 22 -6.86 18.94 -4.16
CA SER A 22 -6.78 17.67 -4.88
C SER A 22 -5.35 17.19 -5.18
N VAL A 23 -4.40 17.58 -4.35
CA VAL A 23 -3.01 17.10 -4.41
C VAL A 23 -2.61 16.57 -3.04
N TYR A 24 -2.20 15.30 -2.98
CA TYR A 24 -1.52 14.77 -1.79
C TYR A 24 -0.07 15.22 -1.79
N LYS A 25 0.38 15.77 -0.67
CA LYS A 25 1.75 16.23 -0.47
C LYS A 25 2.36 15.59 0.76
N ASN A 26 3.55 15.05 0.61
CA ASN A 26 4.34 14.54 1.72
C ASN A 26 5.74 15.17 1.68
N ASN A 27 6.04 16.00 2.68
CA ASN A 27 7.33 16.72 2.73
C ASN A 27 8.46 15.82 3.25
N PHE A 28 8.14 14.79 4.04
CA PHE A 28 9.17 13.88 4.54
C PHE A 28 9.81 13.08 3.41
N PHE A 29 9.00 12.50 2.53
CA PHE A 29 9.48 11.76 1.36
C PHE A 29 9.69 12.64 0.13
N GLY A 30 9.25 13.88 0.16
CA GLY A 30 9.48 14.86 -0.91
C GLY A 30 8.74 14.53 -2.19
N PHE A 31 7.44 14.22 -2.11
CA PHE A 31 6.63 13.98 -3.31
C PHE A 31 5.22 14.56 -3.23
N GLU A 32 4.63 14.74 -4.40
CA GLU A 32 3.26 15.15 -4.60
C GLU A 32 2.54 14.20 -5.56
N LEU A 33 1.27 13.89 -5.28
CA LEU A 33 0.43 13.07 -6.13
C LEU A 33 -0.91 13.79 -6.40
N PRO A 34 -1.16 14.25 -7.63
CA PRO A 34 -2.46 14.77 -8.01
C PRO A 34 -3.54 13.69 -7.92
N ILE A 35 -4.67 14.02 -7.29
CA ILE A 35 -5.83 13.13 -7.14
C ILE A 35 -6.92 13.65 -8.07
N PRO A 36 -7.52 12.81 -8.95
CA PRO A 36 -8.64 13.25 -9.77
C PRO A 36 -9.80 13.75 -8.90
N ALA A 37 -10.41 14.87 -9.29
CA ALA A 37 -11.40 15.59 -8.48
C ALA A 37 -12.66 14.78 -8.15
N ASP A 38 -12.99 13.78 -8.97
CA ASP A 38 -14.14 12.90 -8.83
C ASP A 38 -13.84 11.61 -8.07
N TRP A 39 -12.64 11.46 -7.51
CA TRP A 39 -12.25 10.38 -6.63
C TRP A 39 -12.39 10.76 -5.16
N VAL A 40 -12.61 9.78 -4.31
CA VAL A 40 -12.94 9.96 -2.88
C VAL A 40 -11.75 9.63 -2.00
N VAL A 41 -11.22 10.65 -1.33
CA VAL A 41 -10.14 10.48 -0.34
C VAL A 41 -10.74 10.01 0.98
N GLN A 42 -10.19 8.93 1.54
CA GLN A 42 -10.59 8.41 2.83
C GLN A 42 -9.98 9.24 3.96
N ASP A 43 -10.74 9.53 5.00
CA ASP A 43 -10.21 10.12 6.23
C ASP A 43 -9.48 9.08 7.10
N THR A 44 -8.85 9.52 8.18
CA THR A 44 -8.06 8.66 9.07
C THR A 44 -8.92 7.55 9.70
N GLU A 45 -10.15 7.84 10.07
CA GLU A 45 -11.07 6.86 10.67
C GLU A 45 -11.48 5.80 9.67
N GLN A 46 -11.80 6.20 8.43
CA GLN A 46 -12.10 5.30 7.32
C GLN A 46 -10.91 4.39 6.98
N MET A 47 -9.69 4.95 6.91
CA MET A 47 -8.47 4.18 6.67
C MET A 47 -8.22 3.14 7.76
N LYS A 48 -8.44 3.52 9.04
CA LYS A 48 -8.32 2.60 10.18
C LYS A 48 -9.32 1.45 10.07
N LYS A 49 -10.57 1.74 9.76
CA LYS A 49 -11.62 0.73 9.57
C LYS A 49 -11.28 -0.27 8.46
N ILE A 50 -10.77 0.20 7.32
CA ILE A 50 -10.32 -0.66 6.21
C ILE A 50 -9.19 -1.59 6.66
N SER A 51 -8.22 -1.06 7.42
CA SER A 51 -7.11 -1.86 7.97
C SER A 51 -7.61 -2.94 8.94
N GLU A 52 -8.52 -2.61 9.84
CA GLU A 52 -9.13 -3.54 10.79
C GLU A 52 -9.93 -4.64 10.09
N GLU A 53 -10.70 -4.31 9.06
CA GLU A 53 -11.44 -5.27 8.25
C GLU A 53 -10.50 -6.25 7.52
N GLY A 54 -9.42 -5.74 6.91
CA GLY A 54 -8.40 -6.56 6.26
C GLY A 54 -7.71 -7.50 7.24
N GLN A 55 -7.34 -7.03 8.42
CA GLN A 55 -6.75 -7.83 9.49
C GLN A 55 -7.71 -8.94 9.97
N LYS A 56 -8.98 -8.62 10.10
CA LYS A 56 -10.01 -9.60 10.50
C LYS A 56 -10.11 -10.75 9.51
N ILE A 57 -10.14 -10.46 8.22
CA ILE A 57 -10.18 -11.48 7.15
C ILE A 57 -8.96 -12.42 7.26
N ILE A 58 -7.77 -11.87 7.48
CA ILE A 58 -6.56 -12.67 7.62
C ILE A 58 -6.60 -13.51 8.90
N SER A 59 -7.04 -12.93 10.03
CA SER A 59 -7.14 -13.63 11.32
C SER A 59 -8.12 -14.78 11.29
N GLU A 60 -9.21 -14.68 10.54
CA GLU A 60 -10.17 -15.77 10.34
C GLU A 60 -9.57 -16.98 9.64
N HIS A 61 -8.53 -16.78 8.81
CA HIS A 61 -7.86 -17.86 8.08
C HIS A 61 -6.55 -18.31 8.77
N ASN A 62 -5.89 -17.42 9.46
CA ASN A 62 -4.61 -17.66 10.15
C ASN A 62 -4.45 -16.71 11.33
N GLU A 63 -4.82 -17.18 12.53
CA GLU A 63 -4.79 -16.38 13.76
C GLU A 63 -3.37 -15.89 14.10
N GLU A 64 -2.36 -16.77 14.00
CA GLU A 64 -0.96 -16.40 14.28
C GLU A 64 -0.47 -15.28 13.35
N LEU A 65 -0.83 -15.34 12.08
CA LEU A 65 -0.49 -14.29 11.10
C LEU A 65 -1.23 -12.99 11.41
N GLY A 66 -2.51 -13.06 11.79
CA GLY A 66 -3.30 -11.91 12.21
C GLY A 66 -2.66 -11.18 13.40
N GLU A 67 -2.18 -11.91 14.40
CA GLU A 67 -1.45 -11.38 15.56
C GLU A 67 -0.13 -10.70 15.14
N LYS A 68 0.63 -11.29 14.23
CA LYS A 68 1.87 -10.71 13.70
C LYS A 68 1.62 -9.42 12.93
N ILE A 69 0.57 -9.36 12.13
CA ILE A 69 0.19 -8.15 11.39
C ILE A 69 -0.22 -7.04 12.37
N LYS A 70 -1.02 -7.36 13.37
CA LYS A 70 -1.39 -6.42 14.43
C LYS A 70 -0.16 -5.86 15.16
N ALA A 71 0.79 -6.72 15.49
CA ALA A 71 2.04 -6.29 16.13
C ALA A 71 2.90 -5.38 15.21
N SER A 72 2.76 -5.48 13.89
CA SER A 72 3.48 -4.64 12.93
C SER A 72 2.86 -3.23 12.75
N GLU A 73 1.64 -2.98 13.22
CA GLU A 73 0.95 -1.68 13.08
C GLU A 73 1.71 -0.52 13.73
N VAL A 74 2.53 -0.80 14.76
CA VAL A 74 3.38 0.22 15.38
C VAL A 74 4.49 0.73 14.47
N ARG A 75 4.80 0.01 13.38
CA ARG A 75 5.87 0.31 12.41
C ARG A 75 5.34 0.80 11.08
N SER A 76 4.05 0.68 10.84
CA SER A 76 3.44 0.97 9.55
C SER A 76 2.36 2.02 9.63
N ALA A 77 2.13 2.71 8.54
CA ALA A 77 1.06 3.67 8.41
C ALA A 77 0.51 3.69 6.98
N MET A 78 -0.82 3.84 6.88
CA MET A 78 -1.47 4.22 5.65
C MET A 78 -1.44 5.75 5.56
N LEU A 79 -0.76 6.29 4.54
CA LEU A 79 -0.64 7.73 4.32
C LEU A 79 -1.76 8.29 3.47
N LEU A 80 -2.26 7.52 2.53
CA LEU A 80 -3.31 7.91 1.59
C LEU A 80 -4.12 6.68 1.19
N SER A 81 -5.43 6.85 1.10
CA SER A 81 -6.34 5.87 0.51
C SER A 81 -7.42 6.59 -0.27
N VAL A 82 -7.57 6.24 -1.54
CA VAL A 82 -8.47 6.91 -2.49
C VAL A 82 -9.26 5.87 -3.26
N PHE A 83 -10.57 6.03 -3.30
CA PHE A 83 -11.48 5.17 -4.06
C PHE A 83 -12.15 5.93 -5.18
N ARG A 84 -12.51 5.23 -6.26
CA ARG A 84 -13.25 5.84 -7.36
C ARG A 84 -14.64 6.31 -6.94
N TYR A 85 -15.31 5.53 -6.08
CA TYR A 85 -16.67 5.78 -5.65
C TYR A 85 -16.76 5.84 -4.12
N LYS A 86 -17.78 6.55 -3.61
CA LYS A 86 -17.94 6.83 -2.19
C LYS A 86 -18.24 5.58 -1.34
N ASP A 87 -18.95 4.62 -1.92
CA ASP A 87 -19.32 3.37 -1.28
C ASP A 87 -19.32 2.21 -2.29
N ASP A 88 -19.35 0.99 -1.80
CA ASP A 88 -19.38 -0.23 -2.61
C ASP A 88 -20.78 -0.48 -3.24
N SER A 89 -21.69 0.48 -3.13
CA SER A 89 -23.05 0.40 -3.65
C SER A 89 -23.16 0.49 -5.16
N VAL A 90 -22.05 0.63 -5.86
CA VAL A 90 -22.00 0.45 -7.31
C VAL A 90 -22.16 -1.03 -7.60
N VAL A 91 -23.43 -1.44 -7.66
CA VAL A 91 -23.84 -2.83 -7.88
C VAL A 91 -23.18 -3.39 -9.14
N GLY A 92 -22.39 -4.46 -8.96
CA GLY A 92 -21.83 -5.25 -10.06
C GLY A 92 -20.47 -4.81 -10.58
N GLN A 93 -19.80 -3.81 -9.97
CA GLN A 93 -18.44 -3.42 -10.33
C GLN A 93 -17.53 -3.34 -9.11
N PHE A 94 -16.27 -3.75 -9.27
CA PHE A 94 -15.24 -3.52 -8.27
C PHE A 94 -14.97 -2.00 -8.17
N ASN A 95 -14.88 -1.47 -6.94
CA ASN A 95 -14.53 -0.06 -6.71
C ASN A 95 -13.00 0.09 -6.76
N PRO A 96 -12.43 0.58 -7.87
CA PRO A 96 -10.99 0.70 -7.98
C PRO A 96 -10.43 1.72 -7.00
N SER A 97 -9.22 1.46 -6.53
CA SER A 97 -8.58 2.28 -5.51
C SER A 97 -7.07 2.37 -5.71
N PHE A 98 -6.48 3.40 -5.12
CA PHE A 98 -5.04 3.49 -4.92
C PHE A 98 -4.74 4.04 -3.54
N GLY A 99 -3.58 3.69 -3.03
CA GLY A 99 -3.16 4.15 -1.72
C GLY A 99 -1.65 4.14 -1.57
N ILE A 100 -1.17 4.77 -0.50
CA ILE A 100 0.23 4.84 -0.14
C ILE A 100 0.37 4.37 1.29
N ALA A 101 1.19 3.34 1.48
CA ALA A 101 1.53 2.80 2.79
C ALA A 101 3.04 2.86 3.01
N VAL A 102 3.44 3.01 4.25
CA VAL A 102 4.86 3.01 4.65
C VAL A 102 5.10 2.08 5.82
N GLU A 103 6.27 1.47 5.85
CA GLU A 103 6.74 0.67 6.98
C GLU A 103 8.16 1.10 7.36
N ASN A 104 8.36 1.46 8.64
CA ASN A 104 9.69 1.73 9.17
C ASN A 104 10.46 0.41 9.32
N LEU A 105 11.55 0.27 8.58
CA LEU A 105 12.35 -0.96 8.56
C LEU A 105 13.29 -1.09 9.76
N GLY A 106 13.48 0.00 10.51
CA GLY A 106 14.43 0.03 11.63
C GLY A 106 15.89 -0.09 11.20
N THR A 107 16.81 0.05 12.15
CA THR A 107 18.25 0.09 11.89
C THR A 107 18.85 -1.27 11.51
N PHE A 108 18.25 -2.37 11.99
CA PHE A 108 18.76 -3.73 11.82
C PHE A 108 17.93 -4.60 10.88
N SER A 109 17.20 -3.99 9.96
CA SER A 109 16.40 -4.73 9.00
C SER A 109 17.28 -5.57 8.06
N SER A 110 16.84 -6.80 7.78
CA SER A 110 17.40 -7.65 6.73
C SER A 110 17.00 -7.18 5.32
N ILE A 111 16.00 -6.30 5.23
CA ILE A 111 15.51 -5.74 3.98
C ILE A 111 16.49 -4.67 3.50
N LYS A 112 17.12 -4.90 2.35
CA LYS A 112 18.10 -4.01 1.74
C LYS A 112 17.65 -3.47 0.39
N THR A 113 16.71 -4.15 -0.25
CA THR A 113 16.17 -3.79 -1.56
C THR A 113 14.64 -3.81 -1.53
N PRO A 114 13.97 -3.11 -2.47
CA PRO A 114 12.52 -3.23 -2.63
C PRO A 114 12.07 -4.66 -2.90
N GLU A 115 12.88 -5.45 -3.61
CA GLU A 115 12.64 -6.88 -3.85
C GLU A 115 12.59 -7.69 -2.57
N ASP A 116 13.51 -7.46 -1.63
CA ASP A 116 13.51 -8.12 -0.32
C ASP A 116 12.20 -7.88 0.42
N TYR A 117 11.73 -6.62 0.40
CA TYR A 117 10.46 -6.23 1.02
C TYR A 117 9.26 -6.91 0.35
N LEU A 118 9.19 -6.85 -0.96
CA LEU A 118 8.11 -7.47 -1.73
C LEU A 118 8.11 -8.99 -1.62
N GLN A 119 9.28 -9.62 -1.53
CA GLN A 119 9.39 -11.06 -1.31
C GLN A 119 8.85 -11.45 0.07
N GLN A 120 9.13 -10.65 1.09
CA GLN A 120 8.56 -10.86 2.43
C GLN A 120 7.03 -10.67 2.41
N ALA A 121 6.53 -9.62 1.77
CA ALA A 121 5.10 -9.39 1.61
C ALA A 121 4.41 -10.55 0.88
N LYS A 122 4.99 -11.02 -0.22
CA LYS A 122 4.50 -12.20 -0.96
C LYS A 122 4.43 -13.44 -0.08
N SER A 123 5.47 -13.69 0.72
CA SER A 123 5.51 -14.84 1.64
C SER A 123 4.41 -14.77 2.69
N LEU A 124 4.11 -13.58 3.22
CA LEU A 124 3.00 -13.38 4.16
C LEU A 124 1.63 -13.58 3.49
N MET A 125 1.46 -13.06 2.27
CA MET A 125 0.22 -13.26 1.49
C MET A 125 -0.07 -14.73 1.24
N LEU A 126 0.95 -15.53 0.85
CA LEU A 126 0.80 -16.97 0.63
C LEU A 126 0.43 -17.74 1.89
N LYS A 127 0.70 -17.21 3.08
CA LYS A 127 0.30 -17.79 4.38
C LYS A 127 -1.06 -17.32 4.88
N SER A 128 -1.66 -16.32 4.24
CA SER A 128 -2.90 -15.68 4.72
C SER A 128 -4.16 -16.51 4.57
N GLY A 129 -4.13 -17.59 3.78
CA GLY A 129 -5.32 -18.39 3.46
C GLY A 129 -6.19 -17.85 2.31
N ILE A 130 -5.84 -16.66 1.78
CA ILE A 130 -6.42 -16.11 0.55
C ILE A 130 -5.69 -16.74 -0.64
N ASP A 131 -6.41 -17.07 -1.69
CA ASP A 131 -5.82 -17.59 -2.93
C ASP A 131 -5.23 -16.44 -3.74
N TYR A 132 -3.89 -16.42 -3.85
CA TYR A 132 -3.14 -15.42 -4.61
C TYR A 132 -2.45 -16.05 -5.81
N LYS A 133 -2.52 -15.35 -6.95
CA LYS A 133 -1.73 -15.65 -8.15
C LYS A 133 -0.74 -14.52 -8.40
N PHE A 134 0.49 -14.87 -8.73
CA PHE A 134 1.56 -13.94 -9.08
C PHE A 134 2.00 -14.23 -10.52
N PRO A 135 1.40 -13.54 -11.53
CA PRO A 135 1.58 -13.91 -12.94
C PRO A 135 2.99 -13.69 -13.47
N ILE A 136 3.71 -12.73 -12.88
CA ILE A 136 5.07 -12.36 -13.26
C ILE A 136 5.95 -12.18 -12.03
N GLY A 137 7.28 -12.19 -12.21
CA GLY A 137 8.24 -11.81 -11.19
C GLY A 137 8.21 -10.31 -10.88
N PHE A 138 9.11 -9.89 -10.02
CA PHE A 138 9.27 -8.47 -9.72
C PHE A 138 9.86 -7.73 -10.92
N VAL A 139 9.27 -6.58 -11.25
CA VAL A 139 9.62 -5.81 -12.46
C VAL A 139 10.06 -4.39 -12.06
N PRO A 140 11.20 -3.90 -12.56
CA PRO A 140 11.60 -2.52 -12.37
C PRO A 140 10.70 -1.58 -13.20
N VAL A 141 10.22 -0.51 -12.58
CA VAL A 141 9.42 0.53 -13.23
C VAL A 141 9.91 1.90 -12.79
N LYS A 142 10.09 2.81 -13.73
CA LYS A 142 10.45 4.19 -13.45
C LYS A 142 9.20 5.06 -13.41
N ILE A 143 9.01 5.77 -12.28
CA ILE A 143 7.98 6.79 -12.12
C ILE A 143 8.68 8.10 -11.78
N GLY A 144 8.50 9.11 -12.63
CA GLY A 144 9.27 10.35 -12.51
C GLY A 144 10.78 10.06 -12.62
N ASN A 145 11.53 10.48 -11.61
CA ASN A 145 12.99 10.26 -11.50
C ASN A 145 13.35 9.08 -10.56
N LYS A 146 12.39 8.32 -10.07
CA LYS A 146 12.61 7.23 -9.11
C LYS A 146 12.38 5.86 -9.75
N ASN A 147 13.22 4.90 -9.36
CA ASN A 147 13.09 3.51 -9.78
C ASN A 147 12.34 2.72 -8.70
N PHE A 148 11.16 2.20 -9.06
CA PHE A 148 10.36 1.32 -8.24
C PHE A 148 10.53 -0.13 -8.66
N THR A 149 10.31 -1.04 -7.73
CA THR A 149 10.10 -2.46 -8.04
C THR A 149 8.61 -2.76 -7.89
N VAL A 150 8.04 -3.46 -8.84
CA VAL A 150 6.61 -3.77 -8.90
C VAL A 150 6.38 -5.25 -8.72
N MET A 151 5.45 -5.58 -7.83
CA MET A 151 4.84 -6.91 -7.70
C MET A 151 3.39 -6.82 -8.17
N GLU A 152 3.03 -7.65 -9.14
CA GLU A 152 1.67 -7.82 -9.61
C GLU A 152 1.06 -9.10 -9.04
N LEU A 153 -0.20 -9.04 -8.63
CA LEU A 153 -0.92 -10.19 -8.11
C LEU A 153 -2.41 -10.13 -8.47
N THR A 154 -3.06 -11.28 -8.39
CA THR A 154 -4.51 -11.40 -8.36
C THR A 154 -4.90 -12.11 -7.07
N ALA A 155 -5.77 -11.49 -6.29
CA ALA A 155 -6.40 -12.12 -5.12
C ALA A 155 -7.76 -12.69 -5.52
N ILE A 156 -8.04 -13.92 -5.12
CA ILE A 156 -9.31 -14.59 -5.39
C ILE A 156 -10.06 -14.77 -4.06
N TYR A 157 -11.15 -14.04 -3.94
CA TYR A 157 -12.01 -14.07 -2.76
C TYR A 157 -13.18 -15.07 -2.93
N LYS A 158 -13.94 -15.29 -1.86
CA LYS A 158 -15.14 -16.12 -1.87
C LYS A 158 -16.08 -15.71 -3.00
N GLY A 159 -16.63 -16.69 -3.72
CA GLY A 159 -17.48 -16.46 -4.89
C GLY A 159 -16.71 -16.23 -6.19
N ASN A 160 -15.41 -16.56 -6.22
CA ASN A 160 -14.53 -16.38 -7.36
C ASN A 160 -14.39 -14.93 -7.82
N VAL A 161 -14.47 -13.99 -6.88
CA VAL A 161 -14.23 -12.57 -7.15
C VAL A 161 -12.74 -12.34 -7.27
N GLU A 162 -12.26 -12.04 -8.48
CA GLU A 162 -10.86 -11.74 -8.75
C GLU A 162 -10.60 -10.25 -8.61
N VAL A 163 -9.57 -9.90 -7.84
CA VAL A 163 -9.10 -8.53 -7.66
C VAL A 163 -7.63 -8.46 -8.03
N GLY A 164 -7.31 -7.68 -9.05
CA GLY A 164 -5.94 -7.39 -9.43
C GLY A 164 -5.34 -6.31 -8.53
N GLN A 165 -4.06 -6.47 -8.17
CA GLN A 165 -3.30 -5.48 -7.42
C GLN A 165 -1.89 -5.34 -7.99
N MET A 166 -1.35 -4.12 -7.92
CA MET A 166 0.06 -3.85 -8.18
C MET A 166 0.64 -3.07 -7.01
N TYR A 167 1.75 -3.56 -6.48
CA TYR A 167 2.52 -2.95 -5.40
C TYR A 167 3.78 -2.35 -5.98
N TYR A 168 3.86 -1.03 -5.98
CA TYR A 168 5.04 -0.28 -6.41
C TYR A 168 5.86 0.07 -5.17
N CYS A 169 7.00 -0.53 -4.99
CA CYS A 169 7.82 -0.37 -3.80
C CYS A 169 9.13 0.36 -4.09
N ILE A 170 9.50 1.26 -3.20
CA ILE A 170 10.81 1.90 -3.13
C ILE A 170 11.26 1.94 -1.67
N LEU A 171 12.56 1.85 -1.42
CA LEU A 171 13.13 2.12 -0.09
C LEU A 171 13.62 3.56 -0.05
N ASP A 172 13.16 4.32 0.92
CA ASP A 172 13.56 5.71 1.12
C ASP A 172 13.65 6.04 2.62
N LYS A 173 14.74 6.65 3.04
CA LYS A 173 14.96 7.14 4.41
C LYS A 173 14.69 6.10 5.52
N GLY A 174 15.02 4.84 5.26
CA GLY A 174 14.79 3.74 6.21
C GLY A 174 13.37 3.17 6.22
N PHE A 175 12.54 3.60 5.28
CA PHE A 175 11.17 3.10 5.11
C PHE A 175 11.03 2.32 3.81
N ALA A 176 10.18 1.30 3.82
CA ALA A 176 9.55 0.79 2.61
C ALA A 176 8.32 1.66 2.31
N VAL A 177 8.31 2.28 1.14
CA VAL A 177 7.19 3.09 0.65
C VAL A 177 6.51 2.32 -0.46
N SER A 178 5.24 2.00 -0.28
CA SER A 178 4.46 1.23 -1.25
C SER A 178 3.27 2.04 -1.76
N ILE A 179 3.19 2.16 -3.09
CA ILE A 179 1.98 2.63 -3.76
C ILE A 179 1.23 1.38 -4.22
N VAL A 180 -0.01 1.23 -3.81
CA VAL A 180 -0.84 0.06 -4.14
C VAL A 180 -2.02 0.49 -4.97
N ILE A 181 -2.22 -0.15 -6.12
CA ILE A 181 -3.43 0.01 -6.93
C ILE A 181 -4.23 -1.29 -6.89
N SER A 182 -5.56 -1.17 -6.84
CA SER A 182 -6.48 -2.31 -6.82
C SER A 182 -7.57 -2.11 -7.86
N PHE A 183 -7.81 -3.13 -8.67
CA PHE A 183 -8.71 -3.06 -9.84
C PHE A 183 -9.41 -4.40 -10.10
N GLY A 184 -10.56 -4.33 -10.75
CA GLY A 184 -11.32 -5.50 -11.19
C GLY A 184 -11.24 -5.74 -12.70
N THR A 185 -10.81 -4.73 -13.48
CA THR A 185 -10.71 -4.80 -14.95
C THR A 185 -9.41 -4.19 -15.45
N ASP A 186 -9.00 -4.57 -16.66
CA ASP A 186 -7.81 -3.99 -17.29
C ASP A 186 -7.98 -2.49 -17.57
N GLU A 187 -9.18 -2.01 -17.85
CA GLU A 187 -9.48 -0.60 -18.03
C GLU A 187 -9.23 0.18 -16.73
N GLN A 188 -9.71 -0.32 -15.60
CA GLN A 188 -9.46 0.25 -14.28
C GLN A 188 -7.96 0.25 -13.95
N ARG A 189 -7.26 -0.83 -14.29
CA ARG A 189 -5.79 -0.94 -14.13
C ARG A 189 -5.08 0.18 -14.87
N GLU A 190 -5.38 0.40 -16.14
CA GLU A 190 -4.72 1.43 -16.95
C GLU A 190 -5.06 2.85 -16.44
N GLN A 191 -6.29 3.09 -16.00
CA GLN A 191 -6.68 4.36 -15.39
C GLN A 191 -5.86 4.64 -14.11
N LEU A 192 -5.72 3.64 -13.24
CA LEU A 192 -4.93 3.76 -12.00
C LEU A 192 -3.44 3.96 -12.28
N ARG A 193 -2.88 3.23 -13.24
CA ARG A 193 -1.49 3.41 -13.68
C ARG A 193 -1.24 4.82 -14.19
N HIS A 194 -2.18 5.37 -14.95
CA HIS A 194 -2.09 6.76 -15.41
C HIS A 194 -2.09 7.74 -14.23
N ILE A 195 -2.98 7.56 -13.24
CA ILE A 195 -3.03 8.41 -12.04
C ILE A 195 -1.70 8.42 -11.31
N ILE A 196 -1.14 7.26 -10.97
CA ILE A 196 0.12 7.20 -10.22
C ILE A 196 1.33 7.65 -11.03
N SER A 197 1.28 7.61 -12.36
CA SER A 197 2.34 8.13 -13.22
C SER A 197 2.53 9.64 -13.11
N ASN A 198 1.55 10.36 -12.57
CA ASN A 198 1.60 11.81 -12.33
C ASN A 198 2.28 12.19 -11.00
N ILE A 199 2.78 11.23 -10.24
CA ILE A 199 3.55 11.52 -9.03
C ILE A 199 4.81 12.33 -9.38
N ARG A 200 5.08 13.36 -8.57
CA ARG A 200 6.24 14.25 -8.75
C ARG A 200 7.10 14.17 -7.51
N PHE A 201 8.38 13.93 -7.71
CA PHE A 201 9.39 13.95 -6.66
C PHE A 201 10.19 15.27 -6.75
N ASN A 202 10.41 15.89 -5.58
CA ASN A 202 11.21 17.11 -5.43
C ASN A 202 12.71 16.81 -5.45
#